data_1ba4c48f4464008bfd55231ba6c326ae
#
_entry.id   1ba4c48f4464008bfd55231ba6c326ae
#
_cell.length_a   1.000
_cell.length_b   1.000
_cell.length_c   1.000
_cell.angle_alpha   90.00
_cell.angle_beta   90.00
_cell.angle_gamma   90.00
#
_symmetry.space_group_name_H-M   'P 1'
#
loop_
_entity.id
_entity.type
_entity.pdbx_description
1 polymer ?
#
loop_
_entity_poly.entity_id
_entity_poly.type
_entity_poly.pdbx_seq_one_letter_code
_entity_poly.pdbx_strand_id
1 'polypeptide(L)'
;MSYVIAVPEYLSAAAADLAGIGSTINSANAAAAAPTTAILAAGADEVSATIAGLFDAHAQAYQALSAQAALFHQQFVQLMTAGAGQYASAEAANASPMQQLQSLVNSPVQALTGRPLIGDGADGVDGTGQNGGDGGWLWGNGGNGGSGAAGTNAAGQAGGSGGNAGLIGHGGDGGSGGIGASGATGQDGFAGGNGGQAGAGGWLFGQGGNGGTGGAGGVAGAAGFNAGNDGGAGGAGGLAGRGGLFVGHGGTGGAGGDGGAGTAGTVAGQMGGTGGVGGNGGHGGNSGLLYGNGGAGGNSGDGGSFVANGNALNGASGAVVGGVAGNGGNSGLFGDGGAGGNGGTGGAGQPVTFLGSQFGGQGGVGGSAGYGGDGGLIFGSGGTGGTGGAGGDGGSAPIGQTTNGHGGYGGYGGSGGRSGMIGNGGNAGNGGNGGNGGGGAALQGGDAGAGAVGGVGGDAWLFGNGGAGGTGGDTGTPGSNGTVLQTSNGSNGGRGGFFNGSGGNGGDAGTVPAGFVAPAGSGIGGDGGDAQMIGNGGNGGAGAGAGQGGTGGSGGTGGYLFGARGANGPD
;
A
#
# COMPACT_ATOMS: atom_id res chain seq x y z
N MET A 1 10.27 41.36 -8.86
CA MET A 1 9.10 41.70 -8.01
C MET A 1 9.02 40.60 -6.96
N SER A 2 9.02 40.94 -5.68
CA SER A 2 8.79 39.95 -4.62
C SER A 2 7.29 39.70 -4.51
N TYR A 3 6.85 38.48 -4.65
CA TYR A 3 5.47 38.09 -4.40
C TYR A 3 5.29 37.90 -2.89
N VAL A 4 4.27 38.54 -2.30
CA VAL A 4 3.79 38.21 -0.95
C VAL A 4 2.62 37.27 -1.13
N ILE A 5 2.77 36.02 -0.68
CA ILE A 5 1.66 35.07 -0.62
C ILE A 5 1.03 35.25 0.76
N ALA A 6 -0.14 35.86 0.83
CA ALA A 6 -0.96 35.90 2.02
C ALA A 6 -2.08 34.85 1.88
N VAL A 7 -2.30 34.08 2.93
CA VAL A 7 -3.42 33.12 3.00
C VAL A 7 -4.48 33.77 3.91
N PRO A 8 -5.56 34.36 3.37
CA PRO A 8 -6.54 35.14 4.13
C PRO A 8 -7.17 34.37 5.30
N GLU A 9 -7.33 33.05 5.14
CA GLU A 9 -7.90 32.17 6.16
C GLU A 9 -7.04 32.12 7.42
N TYR A 10 -5.71 32.03 7.30
CA TYR A 10 -4.81 32.05 8.45
C TYR A 10 -4.81 33.41 9.15
N LEU A 11 -4.92 34.48 8.37
CA LEU A 11 -4.99 35.83 8.94
C LEU A 11 -6.31 36.05 9.71
N SER A 12 -7.41 35.53 9.16
CA SER A 12 -8.72 35.56 9.83
C SER A 12 -8.75 34.71 11.11
N ALA A 13 -8.16 33.51 11.07
CA ALA A 13 -8.03 32.65 12.26
C ALA A 13 -7.18 33.33 13.35
N ALA A 14 -6.03 33.90 12.99
CA ALA A 14 -5.19 34.61 13.92
C ALA A 14 -5.90 35.85 14.55
N ALA A 15 -6.71 36.58 13.76
CA ALA A 15 -7.52 37.68 14.28
C ALA A 15 -8.59 37.19 15.29
N ALA A 16 -9.22 36.03 15.03
CA ALA A 16 -10.19 35.43 15.94
C ALA A 16 -9.54 34.94 17.25
N ASP A 17 -8.37 34.32 17.18
CA ASP A 17 -7.60 33.91 18.35
C ASP A 17 -7.20 35.12 19.21
N LEU A 18 -6.73 36.19 18.56
CA LEU A 18 -6.39 37.43 19.23
C LEU A 18 -7.61 38.05 19.90
N ALA A 19 -8.78 38.04 19.27
CA ALA A 19 -10.03 38.51 19.89
C ALA A 19 -10.39 37.70 21.14
N GLY A 20 -10.18 36.38 21.10
CA GLY A 20 -10.36 35.48 22.25
C GLY A 20 -9.44 35.82 23.42
N ILE A 21 -8.15 36.09 23.15
CA ILE A 21 -7.18 36.53 24.16
C ILE A 21 -7.63 37.87 24.79
N GLY A 22 -8.02 38.83 23.96
CA GLY A 22 -8.51 40.13 24.45
C GLY A 22 -9.74 40.00 25.34
N SER A 23 -10.69 39.14 25.00
CA SER A 23 -11.86 38.84 25.81
C SER A 23 -11.49 38.25 27.17
N THR A 24 -10.55 37.29 27.19
CA THR A 24 -10.07 36.68 28.44
C THR A 24 -9.39 37.67 29.35
N ILE A 25 -8.52 38.55 28.82
CA ILE A 25 -7.83 39.61 29.58
C ILE A 25 -8.86 40.59 30.13
N ASN A 26 -9.84 41.04 29.34
CA ASN A 26 -10.88 41.94 29.80
C ASN A 26 -11.72 41.35 30.93
N SER A 27 -12.06 40.07 30.83
CA SER A 27 -12.82 39.35 31.88
C SER A 27 -12.00 39.24 33.18
N ALA A 28 -10.70 38.96 33.09
CA ALA A 28 -9.80 38.91 34.23
C ALA A 28 -9.65 40.30 34.90
N ASN A 29 -9.45 41.37 34.10
CA ASN A 29 -9.35 42.73 34.59
C ASN A 29 -10.66 43.20 35.26
N ALA A 30 -11.80 42.87 34.71
CA ALA A 30 -13.10 43.18 35.33
C ALA A 30 -13.30 42.44 36.65
N ALA A 31 -12.89 41.19 36.76
CA ALA A 31 -12.96 40.42 38.00
C ALA A 31 -12.00 40.98 39.08
N ALA A 32 -10.83 41.48 38.67
CA ALA A 32 -9.84 42.07 39.59
C ALA A 32 -10.20 43.50 40.02
N ALA A 33 -11.07 44.24 39.31
CA ALA A 33 -11.33 45.66 39.56
C ALA A 33 -11.83 45.92 41.00
N ALA A 34 -12.94 45.30 41.41
CA ALA A 34 -13.54 45.51 42.73
C ALA A 34 -12.61 45.13 43.90
N PRO A 35 -11.95 43.97 43.94
CA PRO A 35 -11.07 43.61 45.06
C PRO A 35 -9.79 44.43 45.15
N THR A 36 -9.36 45.11 44.08
CA THR A 36 -8.11 45.90 44.05
C THR A 36 -8.34 47.40 44.25
N THR A 37 -9.52 47.95 43.90
CA THR A 37 -9.85 49.38 44.06
C THR A 37 -10.63 49.70 45.33
N ALA A 38 -11.00 48.68 46.14
CA ALA A 38 -11.71 48.88 47.39
C ALA A 38 -10.98 48.22 48.57
N ILE A 39 -9.68 48.43 48.65
CA ILE A 39 -8.84 47.86 49.72
C ILE A 39 -9.10 48.65 51.01
N LEU A 40 -9.55 47.96 52.07
CA LEU A 40 -9.72 48.53 53.39
C LEU A 40 -8.36 48.66 54.10
N ALA A 41 -8.18 49.74 54.86
CA ALA A 41 -7.00 49.91 55.71
C ALA A 41 -6.92 48.74 56.72
N ALA A 42 -5.73 48.18 56.92
CA ALA A 42 -5.50 47.04 57.83
C ALA A 42 -5.65 47.40 59.30
N GLY A 43 -5.56 48.67 59.64
CA GLY A 43 -5.76 49.25 60.97
C GLY A 43 -6.32 50.66 60.89
N ALA A 44 -6.78 51.22 62.03
CA ALA A 44 -7.34 52.57 62.13
C ALA A 44 -6.20 53.65 62.38
N ASP A 45 -5.04 53.43 61.75
CA ASP A 45 -3.89 54.34 61.88
C ASP A 45 -3.56 54.99 60.52
N GLU A 46 -2.86 56.13 60.56
CA GLU A 46 -2.54 56.95 59.39
C GLU A 46 -1.65 56.23 58.38
N VAL A 47 -0.81 55.28 58.81
CA VAL A 47 0.08 54.52 57.92
C VAL A 47 -0.75 53.47 57.10
N SER A 48 -1.61 52.72 57.79
CA SER A 48 -2.50 51.79 57.16
C SER A 48 -3.45 52.43 56.13
N ALA A 49 -3.99 53.63 56.51
CA ALA A 49 -4.85 54.40 55.60
C ALA A 49 -4.07 54.95 54.39
N THR A 50 -2.85 55.40 54.55
CA THR A 50 -2.01 55.91 53.47
C THR A 50 -1.61 54.79 52.50
N ILE A 51 -1.27 53.61 53.02
CA ILE A 51 -0.93 52.42 52.19
C ILE A 51 -2.14 51.96 51.41
N ALA A 52 -3.32 51.86 52.02
CA ALA A 52 -4.55 51.51 51.33
C ALA A 52 -4.87 52.46 50.17
N GLY A 53 -4.73 53.78 50.43
CA GLY A 53 -4.89 54.82 49.41
C GLY A 53 -3.87 54.74 48.26
N LEU A 54 -2.64 54.33 48.55
CA LEU A 54 -1.62 54.14 47.54
C LEU A 54 -2.00 52.94 46.61
N PHE A 55 -2.46 51.82 47.18
CA PHE A 55 -2.90 50.68 46.40
C PHE A 55 -4.14 51.02 45.58
N ASP A 56 -5.12 51.73 46.13
CA ASP A 56 -6.30 52.19 45.41
C ASP A 56 -5.91 53.11 44.22
N ALA A 57 -5.06 54.07 44.41
CA ALA A 57 -4.57 54.94 43.34
C ALA A 57 -3.82 54.16 42.23
N HIS A 58 -3.00 53.17 42.61
CA HIS A 58 -2.33 52.30 41.66
C HIS A 58 -3.29 51.42 40.88
N ALA A 59 -4.28 50.84 41.56
CA ALA A 59 -5.30 50.00 40.91
C ALA A 59 -6.16 50.82 39.93
N GLN A 60 -6.55 52.04 40.28
CA GLN A 60 -7.27 52.95 39.35
C GLN A 60 -6.42 53.31 38.12
N ALA A 61 -5.12 53.63 38.32
CA ALA A 61 -4.20 53.89 37.20
C ALA A 61 -4.06 52.66 36.29
N TYR A 62 -3.95 51.46 36.87
CA TYR A 62 -3.92 50.19 36.11
C TYR A 62 -5.21 49.95 35.30
N GLN A 63 -6.39 50.17 35.89
CA GLN A 63 -7.66 50.04 35.19
C GLN A 63 -7.77 51.01 34.02
N ALA A 64 -7.33 52.26 34.18
CA ALA A 64 -7.32 53.23 33.08
C ALA A 64 -6.39 52.80 31.94
N LEU A 65 -5.20 52.27 32.25
CA LEU A 65 -4.25 51.75 31.26
C LEU A 65 -4.80 50.50 30.57
N SER A 66 -5.43 49.57 31.32
CA SER A 66 -6.06 48.39 30.79
C SER A 66 -7.19 48.71 29.82
N ALA A 67 -8.01 49.71 30.11
CA ALA A 67 -9.05 50.20 29.20
C ALA A 67 -8.47 50.71 27.85
N GLN A 68 -7.35 51.48 27.94
CA GLN A 68 -6.67 51.94 26.71
C GLN A 68 -6.07 50.77 25.90
N ALA A 69 -5.45 49.80 26.61
CA ALA A 69 -4.90 48.59 25.96
C ALA A 69 -6.00 47.76 25.29
N ALA A 70 -7.18 47.65 25.92
CA ALA A 70 -8.33 46.97 25.34
C ALA A 70 -8.84 47.62 24.06
N LEU A 71 -8.92 48.95 24.04
CA LEU A 71 -9.29 49.74 22.87
C LEU A 71 -8.28 49.56 21.73
N PHE A 72 -6.99 49.63 22.03
CA PHE A 72 -5.94 49.37 21.03
C PHE A 72 -6.03 47.95 20.48
N HIS A 73 -6.19 46.97 21.35
CA HIS A 73 -6.33 45.56 20.93
C HIS A 73 -7.53 45.34 20.01
N GLN A 74 -8.70 45.92 20.35
CA GLN A 74 -9.88 45.85 19.49
C GLN A 74 -9.64 46.49 18.11
N GLN A 75 -9.00 47.65 18.06
CA GLN A 75 -8.65 48.30 16.79
C GLN A 75 -7.68 47.47 15.98
N PHE A 76 -6.70 46.85 16.63
CA PHE A 76 -5.73 45.96 15.95
C PHE A 76 -6.40 44.73 15.34
N VAL A 77 -7.29 44.06 16.09
CA VAL A 77 -8.08 42.90 15.58
C VAL A 77 -8.96 43.32 14.40
N GLN A 78 -9.61 44.50 14.49
CA GLN A 78 -10.43 45.01 13.37
C GLN A 78 -9.60 45.28 12.11
N LEU A 79 -8.39 45.87 12.26
CA LEU A 79 -7.48 46.13 11.14
C LEU A 79 -6.98 44.82 10.50
N MET A 80 -6.65 43.81 11.31
CA MET A 80 -6.28 42.49 10.81
C MET A 80 -7.42 41.83 10.02
N THR A 81 -8.64 41.87 10.56
CA THR A 81 -9.83 41.31 9.88
C THR A 81 -10.13 42.06 8.56
N ALA A 82 -10.04 43.40 8.60
CA ALA A 82 -10.23 44.22 7.40
C ALA A 82 -9.15 43.92 6.33
N GLY A 83 -7.89 43.78 6.77
CA GLY A 83 -6.78 43.37 5.89
C GLY A 83 -7.01 42.01 5.25
N ALA A 84 -7.42 40.99 6.01
CA ALA A 84 -7.77 39.68 5.48
C ALA A 84 -8.89 39.77 4.43
N GLY A 85 -9.94 40.55 4.71
CA GLY A 85 -11.05 40.80 3.77
C GLY A 85 -10.61 41.48 2.48
N GLN A 86 -9.65 42.42 2.55
CA GLN A 86 -9.11 43.07 1.35
C GLN A 86 -8.31 42.11 0.47
N TYR A 87 -7.50 41.23 1.06
CA TYR A 87 -6.79 40.19 0.32
C TYR A 87 -7.78 39.23 -0.34
N ALA A 88 -8.77 38.73 0.40
CA ALA A 88 -9.81 37.84 -0.16
C ALA A 88 -10.58 38.51 -1.32
N SER A 89 -10.90 39.80 -1.17
CA SER A 89 -11.58 40.56 -2.23
C SER A 89 -10.70 40.78 -3.46
N ALA A 90 -9.39 41.01 -3.26
CA ALA A 90 -8.44 41.16 -4.35
C ALA A 90 -8.23 39.82 -5.10
N GLU A 91 -8.17 38.70 -4.41
CA GLU A 91 -8.12 37.36 -5.01
C GLU A 91 -9.38 37.06 -5.82
N ALA A 92 -10.57 37.33 -5.24
CA ALA A 92 -11.85 37.16 -5.95
C ALA A 92 -11.96 38.06 -7.18
N ALA A 93 -11.48 39.31 -7.11
CA ALA A 93 -11.48 40.23 -8.24
C ALA A 93 -10.51 39.79 -9.36
N ASN A 94 -9.38 39.15 -9.01
CA ASN A 94 -8.43 38.62 -9.99
C ASN A 94 -8.90 37.31 -10.60
N ALA A 95 -9.62 36.46 -9.87
CA ALA A 95 -10.17 35.20 -10.37
C ALA A 95 -11.29 35.41 -11.39
N SER A 96 -12.12 36.44 -11.20
CA SER A 96 -13.30 36.68 -12.03
C SER A 96 -13.00 36.94 -13.54
N PRO A 97 -12.02 37.77 -13.93
CA PRO A 97 -11.69 37.99 -15.36
C PRO A 97 -11.11 36.72 -16.01
N MET A 98 -10.32 35.94 -15.24
CA MET A 98 -9.74 34.68 -15.74
C MET A 98 -10.83 33.65 -15.99
N GLN A 99 -11.79 33.51 -15.08
CA GLN A 99 -12.94 32.61 -15.24
C GLN A 99 -13.80 32.99 -16.42
N GLN A 100 -14.03 34.29 -16.64
CA GLN A 100 -14.76 34.78 -17.81
C GLN A 100 -14.05 34.46 -19.12
N LEU A 101 -12.74 34.67 -19.20
CA LEU A 101 -11.93 34.31 -20.36
C LEU A 101 -11.96 32.80 -20.60
N GLN A 102 -11.81 32.01 -19.54
CA GLN A 102 -11.87 30.54 -19.60
C GLN A 102 -13.26 30.08 -20.10
N SER A 103 -14.35 30.67 -19.60
CA SER A 103 -15.69 30.34 -20.05
C SER A 103 -15.92 30.70 -21.51
N LEU A 104 -15.40 31.85 -21.97
CA LEU A 104 -15.49 32.28 -23.37
C LEU A 104 -14.78 31.30 -24.33
N VAL A 105 -13.60 30.77 -23.89
CA VAL A 105 -12.82 29.82 -24.68
C VAL A 105 -13.45 28.43 -24.64
N ASN A 106 -13.96 28.00 -23.47
CA ASN A 106 -14.50 26.65 -23.28
C ASN A 106 -15.92 26.47 -23.83
N SER A 107 -16.78 27.53 -23.75
CA SER A 107 -18.19 27.43 -24.04
C SER A 107 -18.52 26.85 -25.43
N PRO A 108 -17.86 27.26 -26.54
CA PRO A 108 -18.15 26.69 -27.85
C PRO A 108 -17.78 25.20 -27.96
N VAL A 109 -16.62 24.82 -27.40
CA VAL A 109 -16.12 23.45 -27.49
C VAL A 109 -16.94 22.54 -26.58
N GLN A 110 -17.26 23.00 -25.38
CA GLN A 110 -18.06 22.25 -24.42
C GLN A 110 -19.50 22.03 -24.93
N ALA A 111 -20.09 23.00 -25.61
CA ALA A 111 -21.41 22.86 -26.23
C ALA A 111 -21.42 21.79 -27.34
N LEU A 112 -20.33 21.68 -28.11
CA LEU A 112 -20.21 20.73 -29.21
C LEU A 112 -19.78 19.32 -28.76
N THR A 113 -18.91 19.21 -27.75
CA THR A 113 -18.24 17.96 -27.39
C THR A 113 -18.59 17.46 -26.00
N GLY A 114 -19.29 18.25 -25.18
CA GLY A 114 -19.54 17.95 -23.76
C GLY A 114 -18.31 18.11 -22.83
N ARG A 115 -17.14 18.54 -23.38
CA ARG A 115 -15.88 18.63 -22.68
C ARG A 115 -15.22 20.00 -22.93
N PRO A 116 -14.61 20.64 -21.89
CA PRO A 116 -13.96 21.93 -22.06
C PRO A 116 -12.69 21.81 -22.91
N LEU A 117 -12.24 22.91 -23.49
CA LEU A 117 -10.95 22.99 -24.19
C LEU A 117 -9.80 23.04 -23.18
N ILE A 118 -9.94 23.84 -22.12
CA ILE A 118 -8.95 24.07 -21.07
C ILE A 118 -9.67 23.95 -19.71
N GLY A 119 -9.08 23.17 -18.80
CA GLY A 119 -9.55 23.00 -17.43
C GLY A 119 -9.44 21.56 -16.97
N ASP A 120 -9.34 21.37 -15.68
CA ASP A 120 -9.28 20.04 -15.07
C ASP A 120 -10.67 19.39 -15.06
N GLY A 121 -10.69 18.06 -15.12
CA GLY A 121 -11.90 17.28 -14.91
C GLY A 121 -12.37 17.39 -13.45
N ALA A 122 -13.67 17.37 -13.23
CA ALA A 122 -14.22 17.35 -11.89
C ALA A 122 -13.91 16.00 -11.20
N ASP A 123 -13.59 16.04 -9.92
CA ASP A 123 -13.44 14.82 -9.13
C ASP A 123 -14.80 14.15 -8.89
N GLY A 124 -14.79 12.83 -8.83
CA GLY A 124 -15.94 12.04 -8.39
C GLY A 124 -16.21 12.27 -6.90
N VAL A 125 -17.49 12.23 -6.52
CA VAL A 125 -17.90 12.41 -5.12
C VAL A 125 -17.54 11.17 -4.31
N ASP A 126 -16.82 11.37 -3.21
CA ASP A 126 -16.45 10.29 -2.31
C ASP A 126 -17.66 9.60 -1.68
N GLY A 127 -17.52 8.31 -1.44
CA GLY A 127 -18.59 7.47 -0.92
C GLY A 127 -19.69 7.15 -1.93
N THR A 128 -19.52 7.49 -3.21
CA THR A 128 -20.51 7.23 -4.27
C THR A 128 -20.01 6.33 -5.40
N GLY A 129 -18.69 6.12 -5.48
CA GLY A 129 -18.07 5.42 -6.62
C GLY A 129 -18.20 6.16 -7.94
N GLN A 130 -18.46 7.48 -7.89
CA GLN A 130 -18.59 8.31 -9.07
C GLN A 130 -17.24 8.45 -9.79
N ASN A 131 -17.25 8.35 -11.12
CA ASN A 131 -16.05 8.57 -11.91
C ASN A 131 -15.62 10.03 -11.89
N GLY A 132 -14.32 10.27 -11.94
CA GLY A 132 -13.77 11.59 -12.26
C GLY A 132 -14.06 11.98 -13.69
N GLY A 133 -14.20 13.28 -13.91
CA GLY A 133 -14.38 13.86 -15.24
C GLY A 133 -13.09 13.91 -16.05
N ASP A 134 -13.18 13.83 -17.36
CA ASP A 134 -12.02 14.06 -18.23
C ASP A 134 -11.57 15.53 -18.18
N GLY A 135 -10.26 15.77 -18.20
CA GLY A 135 -9.66 17.09 -18.34
C GLY A 135 -9.90 17.71 -19.72
N GLY A 136 -9.62 19.00 -19.90
CA GLY A 136 -9.81 19.71 -21.15
C GLY A 136 -9.10 19.08 -22.35
N TRP A 137 -9.63 19.28 -23.55
CA TRP A 137 -9.05 18.72 -24.78
C TRP A 137 -7.60 19.12 -25.01
N LEU A 138 -7.27 20.40 -24.73
CA LEU A 138 -5.94 20.94 -24.97
C LEU A 138 -5.07 20.90 -23.72
N TRP A 139 -5.64 21.32 -22.58
CA TRP A 139 -4.92 21.41 -21.31
C TRP A 139 -5.87 21.13 -20.15
N GLY A 140 -5.45 20.26 -19.25
CA GLY A 140 -6.14 19.93 -18.01
C GLY A 140 -5.91 18.50 -17.57
N ASN A 141 -5.89 18.31 -16.28
CA ASN A 141 -5.79 17.00 -15.66
C ASN A 141 -7.16 16.31 -15.68
N GLY A 142 -7.15 14.98 -15.69
CA GLY A 142 -8.35 14.22 -15.37
C GLY A 142 -8.70 14.39 -13.90
N GLY A 143 -9.99 14.42 -13.56
CA GLY A 143 -10.48 14.39 -12.19
C GLY A 143 -10.29 13.02 -11.55
N ASN A 144 -10.12 12.96 -10.25
CA ASN A 144 -10.00 11.69 -9.52
C ASN A 144 -11.36 10.98 -9.42
N GLY A 145 -11.36 9.67 -9.39
CA GLY A 145 -12.56 8.89 -9.08
C GLY A 145 -12.91 9.01 -7.60
N GLY A 146 -14.22 9.11 -7.29
CA GLY A 146 -14.71 9.09 -5.91
C GLY A 146 -14.57 7.69 -5.28
N SER A 147 -14.33 7.62 -3.99
CA SER A 147 -14.32 6.34 -3.26
C SER A 147 -15.69 5.65 -3.32
N GLY A 148 -15.70 4.32 -3.28
CA GLY A 148 -16.91 3.53 -3.13
C GLY A 148 -17.44 3.59 -1.70
N ALA A 149 -18.78 3.51 -1.55
CA ALA A 149 -19.41 3.41 -0.25
C ALA A 149 -19.07 2.08 0.44
N ALA A 150 -18.93 2.11 1.76
CA ALA A 150 -18.90 0.89 2.56
C ALA A 150 -20.23 0.15 2.46
N GLY A 151 -20.18 -1.18 2.39
CA GLY A 151 -21.39 -2.01 2.39
C GLY A 151 -22.17 -1.86 3.69
N THR A 152 -23.50 -1.77 3.55
CA THR A 152 -24.41 -1.84 4.70
C THR A 152 -25.29 -3.07 4.49
N ASN A 153 -24.93 -4.21 5.06
CA ASN A 153 -25.50 -5.54 4.77
C ASN A 153 -25.34 -5.94 3.27
N ALA A 154 -24.27 -5.52 2.64
CA ALA A 154 -23.95 -5.76 1.23
C ALA A 154 -22.44 -5.71 0.98
N ALA A 155 -22.03 -6.08 -0.21
CA ALA A 155 -20.66 -5.85 -0.66
C ALA A 155 -20.32 -4.35 -0.68
N GLY A 156 -19.05 -4.02 -0.47
CA GLY A 156 -18.57 -2.66 -0.67
C GLY A 156 -18.75 -2.22 -2.13
N GLN A 157 -19.06 -0.97 -2.32
CA GLN A 157 -19.18 -0.40 -3.67
C GLN A 157 -17.79 -0.23 -4.30
N ALA A 158 -17.68 -0.43 -5.59
CA ALA A 158 -16.43 -0.13 -6.31
C ALA A 158 -16.13 1.37 -6.30
N GLY A 159 -14.84 1.72 -6.26
CA GLY A 159 -14.39 3.09 -6.47
C GLY A 159 -14.60 3.54 -7.91
N GLY A 160 -14.80 4.85 -8.10
CA GLY A 160 -14.93 5.47 -9.42
C GLY A 160 -13.62 5.47 -10.19
N SER A 161 -13.69 5.43 -11.51
CA SER A 161 -12.49 5.57 -12.35
C SER A 161 -12.03 7.02 -12.39
N GLY A 162 -10.71 7.24 -12.42
CA GLY A 162 -10.15 8.56 -12.72
C GLY A 162 -10.40 8.97 -14.17
N GLY A 163 -10.54 10.28 -14.41
CA GLY A 163 -10.70 10.86 -15.74
C GLY A 163 -9.38 10.92 -16.52
N ASN A 164 -9.47 10.92 -17.84
CA ASN A 164 -8.28 11.05 -18.70
C ASN A 164 -7.93 12.53 -18.90
N ALA A 165 -6.64 12.84 -19.03
CA ALA A 165 -6.24 14.14 -19.56
C ALA A 165 -6.49 14.22 -21.08
N GLY A 166 -6.43 15.44 -21.65
CA GLY A 166 -6.52 15.63 -23.09
C GLY A 166 -5.17 15.56 -23.79
N LEU A 167 -4.72 16.69 -24.38
CA LEU A 167 -3.43 16.77 -25.05
C LEU A 167 -2.29 16.86 -24.05
N ILE A 168 -2.41 17.74 -23.04
CA ILE A 168 -1.43 18.00 -21.98
C ILE A 168 -2.16 17.96 -20.64
N GLY A 169 -1.65 17.16 -19.68
CA GLY A 169 -2.17 17.03 -18.33
C GLY A 169 -1.97 15.63 -17.77
N HIS A 170 -2.19 15.45 -16.51
CA HIS A 170 -2.08 14.17 -15.83
C HIS A 170 -3.43 13.44 -15.82
N GLY A 171 -3.42 12.13 -15.89
CA GLY A 171 -4.61 11.33 -15.63
C GLY A 171 -5.03 11.42 -14.17
N GLY A 172 -6.34 11.36 -13.89
CA GLY A 172 -6.88 11.29 -12.56
C GLY A 172 -6.64 9.94 -11.89
N ASP A 173 -6.53 9.91 -10.58
CA ASP A 173 -6.39 8.67 -9.82
C ASP A 173 -7.73 7.93 -9.74
N GLY A 174 -7.70 6.60 -9.65
CA GLY A 174 -8.88 5.79 -9.36
C GLY A 174 -9.30 5.92 -7.89
N GLY A 175 -10.61 5.95 -7.62
CA GLY A 175 -11.16 5.96 -6.28
C GLY A 175 -10.95 4.62 -5.56
N SER A 176 -10.84 4.62 -4.23
CA SER A 176 -10.77 3.38 -3.44
C SER A 176 -12.10 2.63 -3.43
N GLY A 177 -12.06 1.31 -3.42
CA GLY A 177 -13.24 0.48 -3.18
C GLY A 177 -13.73 0.59 -1.73
N GLY A 178 -15.05 0.50 -1.52
CA GLY A 178 -15.66 0.45 -0.20
C GLY A 178 -15.41 -0.88 0.50
N ILE A 179 -15.35 -0.90 1.83
CA ILE A 179 -15.24 -2.14 2.61
C ILE A 179 -16.56 -2.95 2.52
N GLY A 180 -16.45 -4.27 2.51
CA GLY A 180 -17.61 -5.16 2.63
C GLY A 180 -18.22 -5.09 4.03
N ALA A 181 -19.54 -5.22 4.13
CA ALA A 181 -20.21 -5.31 5.43
C ALA A 181 -19.83 -6.60 6.16
N SER A 182 -19.75 -6.54 7.48
CA SER A 182 -19.69 -7.75 8.30
C SER A 182 -21.03 -8.50 8.21
N GLY A 183 -20.97 -9.84 8.18
CA GLY A 183 -22.16 -10.69 8.20
C GLY A 183 -22.95 -10.51 9.51
N ALA A 184 -24.28 -10.60 9.44
CA ALA A 184 -25.12 -10.76 10.63
C ALA A 184 -24.99 -12.20 11.17
N THR A 185 -25.57 -12.49 12.35
CA THR A 185 -25.58 -13.86 12.90
C THR A 185 -26.11 -14.86 11.89
N GLY A 186 -25.33 -15.88 11.56
CA GLY A 186 -25.66 -16.91 10.57
C GLY A 186 -25.44 -16.49 9.11
N GLN A 187 -24.71 -15.41 8.85
CA GLN A 187 -24.41 -14.91 7.52
C GLN A 187 -22.89 -14.76 7.27
N ASP A 188 -22.49 -14.98 6.03
CA ASP A 188 -21.13 -14.72 5.57
C ASP A 188 -20.81 -13.21 5.57
N GLY A 189 -19.52 -12.88 5.65
CA GLY A 189 -19.04 -11.54 5.38
C GLY A 189 -19.21 -11.17 3.91
N PHE A 190 -19.42 -9.91 3.62
CA PHE A 190 -19.60 -9.43 2.25
C PHE A 190 -18.25 -9.02 1.64
N ALA A 191 -18.14 -9.16 0.32
CA ALA A 191 -16.92 -8.77 -0.39
C ALA A 191 -16.66 -7.27 -0.31
N GLY A 192 -15.38 -6.88 -0.29
CA GLY A 192 -14.94 -5.50 -0.52
C GLY A 192 -15.18 -5.06 -1.97
N GLY A 193 -15.36 -3.76 -2.19
CA GLY A 193 -15.47 -3.16 -3.52
C GLY A 193 -14.11 -3.11 -4.23
N ASN A 194 -14.10 -3.21 -5.54
CA ASN A 194 -12.87 -3.03 -6.31
C ASN A 194 -12.44 -1.56 -6.31
N GLY A 195 -11.13 -1.31 -6.35
CA GLY A 195 -10.57 0.01 -6.62
C GLY A 195 -10.88 0.46 -8.05
N GLY A 196 -11.09 1.77 -8.24
CA GLY A 196 -11.30 2.37 -9.55
C GLY A 196 -10.04 2.35 -10.42
N GLN A 197 -10.21 2.28 -11.71
CA GLN A 197 -9.10 2.40 -12.66
C GLN A 197 -8.65 3.85 -12.76
N ALA A 198 -7.36 4.08 -12.97
CA ALA A 198 -6.84 5.42 -13.17
C ALA A 198 -7.03 5.92 -14.61
N GLY A 199 -7.05 7.22 -14.76
CA GLY A 199 -7.05 7.90 -16.06
C GLY A 199 -5.68 7.91 -16.72
N ALA A 200 -5.67 7.98 -18.05
CA ALA A 200 -4.44 8.14 -18.83
C ALA A 200 -3.92 9.58 -18.77
N GLY A 201 -2.59 9.74 -18.77
CA GLY A 201 -1.94 11.03 -19.00
C GLY A 201 -2.24 11.59 -20.38
N GLY A 202 -2.00 12.89 -20.56
CA GLY A 202 -2.27 13.63 -21.79
C GLY A 202 -1.56 13.03 -22.99
N TRP A 203 -2.21 13.11 -24.15
CA TRP A 203 -1.71 12.45 -25.36
C TRP A 203 -0.26 12.81 -25.71
N LEU A 204 0.16 14.08 -25.52
CA LEU A 204 1.56 14.48 -25.71
C LEU A 204 2.38 14.36 -24.41
N PHE A 205 1.91 15.04 -23.35
CA PHE A 205 2.64 15.20 -22.10
C PHE A 205 1.72 14.94 -20.90
N GLY A 206 2.16 14.13 -19.97
CA GLY A 206 1.48 13.92 -18.71
C GLY A 206 1.73 12.56 -18.11
N GLN A 207 1.58 12.45 -16.81
CA GLN A 207 1.67 11.18 -16.10
C GLN A 207 0.33 10.46 -16.11
N GLY A 208 0.33 9.14 -16.10
CA GLY A 208 -0.85 8.36 -15.80
C GLY A 208 -1.23 8.49 -14.33
N GLY A 209 -2.53 8.45 -14.02
CA GLY A 209 -3.03 8.38 -12.65
C GLY A 209 -2.73 7.05 -11.97
N ASN A 210 -2.84 7.00 -10.65
CA ASN A 210 -2.68 5.78 -9.87
C ASN A 210 -4.01 5.02 -9.76
N GLY A 211 -3.96 3.69 -9.79
CA GLY A 211 -5.13 2.85 -9.55
C GLY A 211 -5.62 2.98 -8.10
N GLY A 212 -6.94 2.96 -7.91
CA GLY A 212 -7.56 2.96 -6.57
C GLY A 212 -7.31 1.66 -5.82
N THR A 213 -7.25 1.69 -4.49
CA THR A 213 -7.11 0.50 -3.67
C THR A 213 -8.41 -0.29 -3.61
N GLY A 214 -8.36 -1.62 -3.56
CA GLY A 214 -9.51 -2.46 -3.27
C GLY A 214 -9.95 -2.32 -1.81
N GLY A 215 -11.25 -2.44 -1.56
CA GLY A 215 -11.81 -2.45 -0.20
C GLY A 215 -11.59 -3.81 0.48
N ALA A 216 -11.43 -3.82 1.80
CA ALA A 216 -11.36 -5.07 2.55
C ALA A 216 -12.71 -5.82 2.55
N GLY A 217 -12.64 -7.15 2.59
CA GLY A 217 -13.81 -8.00 2.81
C GLY A 217 -14.33 -7.90 4.24
N GLY A 218 -15.64 -8.03 4.39
CA GLY A 218 -16.31 -8.03 5.69
C GLY A 218 -16.02 -9.31 6.49
N VAL A 219 -15.96 -9.20 7.80
CA VAL A 219 -15.84 -10.34 8.71
C VAL A 219 -17.14 -11.13 8.71
N ALA A 220 -17.06 -12.45 8.75
CA ALA A 220 -18.23 -13.31 8.91
C ALA A 220 -19.00 -13.00 10.20
N GLY A 221 -20.33 -13.13 10.15
CA GLY A 221 -21.17 -13.02 11.35
C GLY A 221 -20.98 -14.21 12.28
N ALA A 222 -21.37 -14.06 13.56
CA ALA A 222 -21.37 -15.18 14.48
C ALA A 222 -22.15 -16.36 13.88
N ALA A 223 -21.62 -17.59 14.02
CA ALA A 223 -22.31 -18.76 13.53
C ALA A 223 -23.67 -18.91 14.23
N GLY A 224 -24.73 -19.16 13.44
CA GLY A 224 -26.05 -19.51 13.96
C GLY A 224 -26.06 -20.95 14.47
N PHE A 225 -27.16 -21.67 14.26
CA PHE A 225 -27.27 -23.09 14.63
C PHE A 225 -26.59 -24.04 13.62
N ASN A 226 -25.85 -23.54 12.66
CA ASN A 226 -25.26 -24.29 11.55
C ASN A 226 -23.72 -24.19 11.52
N ALA A 227 -23.13 -24.59 10.39
CA ALA A 227 -21.71 -24.42 10.09
C ALA A 227 -21.22 -22.97 10.29
N GLY A 228 -19.93 -22.77 10.46
CA GLY A 228 -19.32 -21.45 10.49
C GLY A 228 -19.57 -20.67 9.20
N ASN A 229 -19.57 -19.36 9.28
CA ASN A 229 -19.78 -18.47 8.13
C ASN A 229 -18.44 -18.05 7.52
N ASP A 230 -18.42 -17.86 6.22
CA ASP A 230 -17.22 -17.46 5.48
C ASP A 230 -16.97 -15.93 5.57
N GLY A 231 -15.70 -15.53 5.60
CA GLY A 231 -15.32 -14.14 5.45
C GLY A 231 -15.51 -13.63 4.02
N GLY A 232 -15.79 -12.35 3.84
CA GLY A 232 -15.88 -11.73 2.52
C GLY A 232 -14.54 -11.62 1.82
N ALA A 233 -14.50 -11.76 0.52
CA ALA A 233 -13.27 -11.55 -0.26
C ALA A 233 -12.86 -10.07 -0.27
N GLY A 234 -11.57 -9.78 -0.32
CA GLY A 234 -11.05 -8.44 -0.58
C GLY A 234 -11.30 -7.99 -2.03
N GLY A 235 -11.54 -6.71 -2.24
CA GLY A 235 -11.68 -6.13 -3.57
C GLY A 235 -10.35 -6.04 -4.32
N ALA A 236 -10.35 -6.14 -5.63
CA ALA A 236 -9.14 -5.96 -6.43
C ALA A 236 -8.72 -4.48 -6.47
N GLY A 237 -7.42 -4.21 -6.53
CA GLY A 237 -6.87 -2.90 -6.81
C GLY A 237 -7.12 -2.47 -8.27
N GLY A 238 -7.29 -1.17 -8.49
CA GLY A 238 -7.49 -0.60 -9.82
C GLY A 238 -6.22 -0.61 -10.67
N LEU A 239 -6.38 -0.68 -11.97
CA LEU A 239 -5.28 -0.56 -12.91
C LEU A 239 -4.79 0.88 -12.97
N ALA A 240 -3.48 1.08 -13.13
CA ALA A 240 -2.88 2.39 -13.31
C ALA A 240 -3.07 2.96 -14.72
N GLY A 241 -3.03 4.30 -14.82
CA GLY A 241 -3.03 5.02 -16.09
C GLY A 241 -1.68 4.96 -16.80
N ARG A 242 -1.70 4.99 -18.12
CA ARG A 242 -0.48 5.13 -18.93
C ARG A 242 -0.01 6.58 -18.98
N GLY A 243 1.30 6.81 -19.10
CA GLY A 243 1.87 8.12 -19.37
C GLY A 243 1.57 8.65 -20.78
N GLY A 244 1.77 9.95 -20.98
CA GLY A 244 1.60 10.62 -22.28
C GLY A 244 2.63 10.17 -23.31
N LEU A 245 2.30 10.30 -24.62
CA LEU A 245 3.06 9.71 -25.71
C LEU A 245 4.54 10.13 -25.75
N PHE A 246 4.84 11.44 -25.60
CA PHE A 246 6.24 11.88 -25.62
C PHE A 246 6.89 11.77 -24.25
N VAL A 247 6.28 12.38 -23.25
CA VAL A 247 6.84 12.39 -21.88
C VAL A 247 5.74 12.12 -20.87
N GLY A 248 5.92 11.08 -20.08
CA GLY A 248 5.03 10.75 -19.00
C GLY A 248 5.40 9.44 -18.33
N HIS A 249 5.39 9.43 -17.03
CA HIS A 249 5.50 8.20 -16.25
C HIS A 249 4.16 7.47 -16.24
N GLY A 250 4.20 6.16 -16.20
CA GLY A 250 3.02 5.37 -15.87
C GLY A 250 2.65 5.55 -14.40
N GLY A 251 1.37 5.51 -14.07
CA GLY A 251 0.88 5.52 -12.70
C GLY A 251 1.16 4.20 -11.98
N THR A 252 1.01 4.16 -10.67
CA THR A 252 1.12 2.94 -9.85
C THR A 252 -0.21 2.18 -9.82
N GLY A 253 -0.18 0.86 -9.87
CA GLY A 253 -1.35 0.02 -9.66
C GLY A 253 -1.87 0.12 -8.22
N GLY A 254 -3.18 0.04 -8.04
CA GLY A 254 -3.82 0.04 -6.73
C GLY A 254 -3.54 -1.27 -5.97
N ALA A 255 -3.44 -1.21 -4.65
CA ALA A 255 -3.34 -2.43 -3.84
C ALA A 255 -4.69 -3.16 -3.78
N GLY A 256 -4.66 -4.49 -3.69
CA GLY A 256 -5.83 -5.29 -3.37
C GLY A 256 -6.23 -5.14 -1.91
N GLY A 257 -7.52 -5.32 -1.60
CA GLY A 257 -8.02 -5.33 -0.23
C GLY A 257 -7.84 -6.68 0.44
N ASP A 258 -7.76 -6.70 1.76
CA ASP A 258 -7.62 -7.94 2.52
C ASP A 258 -8.94 -8.72 2.57
N GLY A 259 -8.85 -10.05 2.66
CA GLY A 259 -9.99 -10.90 2.90
C GLY A 259 -10.51 -10.79 4.35
N GLY A 260 -11.82 -10.87 4.54
CA GLY A 260 -12.47 -10.89 5.84
C GLY A 260 -12.24 -12.20 6.58
N ALA A 261 -12.28 -12.17 7.90
CA ALA A 261 -12.14 -13.39 8.70
C ALA A 261 -13.43 -14.23 8.69
N GLY A 262 -13.27 -15.56 8.61
CA GLY A 262 -14.37 -16.52 8.81
C GLY A 262 -14.64 -16.81 10.28
N THR A 263 -15.78 -17.45 10.62
CA THR A 263 -16.15 -17.79 11.98
C THR A 263 -16.29 -19.29 12.21
N ALA A 264 -16.14 -19.72 13.49
CA ALA A 264 -16.26 -21.09 13.90
C ALA A 264 -17.70 -21.58 13.85
N GLY A 265 -17.91 -22.87 13.53
CA GLY A 265 -19.18 -23.54 13.75
C GLY A 265 -19.52 -23.67 15.24
N THR A 266 -20.81 -23.60 15.62
CA THR A 266 -21.27 -23.65 17.02
C THR A 266 -21.74 -25.03 17.44
N VAL A 267 -21.92 -25.98 16.54
CA VAL A 267 -22.45 -27.33 16.79
C VAL A 267 -21.37 -28.36 16.52
N ALA A 268 -21.29 -29.38 17.39
CA ALA A 268 -20.35 -30.50 17.22
C ALA A 268 -20.54 -31.19 15.86
N GLY A 269 -19.45 -31.38 15.12
CA GLY A 269 -19.47 -32.01 13.80
C GLY A 269 -19.71 -31.05 12.63
N GLN A 270 -19.91 -29.77 12.86
CA GLN A 270 -20.03 -28.75 11.82
C GLN A 270 -18.65 -28.09 11.54
N MET A 271 -18.36 -27.85 10.29
CA MET A 271 -17.11 -27.19 9.87
C MET A 271 -17.19 -25.69 10.16
N GLY A 272 -16.07 -25.10 10.54
CA GLY A 272 -15.93 -23.64 10.56
C GLY A 272 -15.98 -23.04 9.15
N GLY A 273 -16.34 -21.78 9.04
CA GLY A 273 -16.25 -21.03 7.77
C GLY A 273 -14.80 -20.72 7.39
N THR A 274 -14.57 -20.45 6.12
CA THR A 274 -13.26 -20.05 5.60
C THR A 274 -13.06 -18.54 5.72
N GLY A 275 -11.83 -18.07 5.81
CA GLY A 275 -11.56 -16.65 5.57
C GLY A 275 -11.85 -16.26 4.11
N GLY A 276 -12.00 -14.97 3.82
CA GLY A 276 -12.09 -14.46 2.46
C GLY A 276 -10.74 -14.44 1.76
N VAL A 277 -10.72 -14.62 0.45
CA VAL A 277 -9.48 -14.48 -0.35
C VAL A 277 -9.03 -13.01 -0.38
N GLY A 278 -7.71 -12.77 -0.37
CA GLY A 278 -7.16 -11.43 -0.60
C GLY A 278 -7.43 -10.93 -2.02
N GLY A 279 -7.67 -9.64 -2.17
CA GLY A 279 -7.86 -9.01 -3.48
C GLY A 279 -6.57 -8.94 -4.29
N ASN A 280 -6.67 -9.00 -5.60
CA ASN A 280 -5.51 -8.86 -6.48
C ASN A 280 -5.02 -7.42 -6.53
N GLY A 281 -3.70 -7.19 -6.66
CA GLY A 281 -3.13 -5.88 -6.95
C GLY A 281 -3.34 -5.46 -8.41
N GLY A 282 -3.51 -4.17 -8.65
CA GLY A 282 -3.60 -3.61 -10.00
C GLY A 282 -2.25 -3.53 -10.70
N HIS A 283 -2.21 -3.64 -12.02
CA HIS A 283 -0.97 -3.46 -12.78
C HIS A 283 -0.55 -1.99 -12.83
N GLY A 284 0.76 -1.74 -12.80
CA GLY A 284 1.36 -0.44 -13.08
C GLY A 284 1.14 -0.01 -14.53
N GLY A 285 1.04 1.31 -14.74
CA GLY A 285 0.87 1.89 -16.07
C GLY A 285 2.18 1.92 -16.86
N ASN A 286 2.10 1.76 -18.17
CA ASN A 286 3.25 1.95 -19.04
C ASN A 286 3.59 3.44 -19.15
N SER A 287 4.87 3.77 -19.34
CA SER A 287 5.31 5.13 -19.61
C SER A 287 4.93 5.62 -21.01
N GLY A 288 5.25 6.87 -21.28
CA GLY A 288 5.26 7.43 -22.63
C GLY A 288 6.33 6.79 -23.53
N LEU A 289 6.15 6.98 -24.84
CA LEU A 289 7.03 6.37 -25.83
C LEU A 289 8.47 6.90 -25.76
N LEU A 290 8.64 8.25 -25.60
CA LEU A 290 9.96 8.85 -25.67
C LEU A 290 10.66 8.82 -24.32
N TYR A 291 10.03 9.36 -23.28
CA TYR A 291 10.65 9.47 -21.95
C TYR A 291 9.63 9.22 -20.83
N GLY A 292 10.00 8.36 -19.90
CA GLY A 292 9.24 8.11 -18.69
C GLY A 292 9.50 6.73 -18.13
N ASN A 293 9.28 6.56 -16.83
CA ASN A 293 9.39 5.26 -16.19
C ASN A 293 8.03 4.55 -16.17
N GLY A 294 8.04 3.25 -16.29
CA GLY A 294 6.87 2.44 -15.98
C GLY A 294 6.45 2.60 -14.52
N GLY A 295 5.15 2.55 -14.25
CA GLY A 295 4.62 2.59 -12.89
C GLY A 295 4.77 1.26 -12.16
N ALA A 296 4.84 1.27 -10.84
CA ALA A 296 4.89 0.05 -10.06
C ALA A 296 3.53 -0.68 -10.06
N GLY A 297 3.56 -2.01 -9.99
CA GLY A 297 2.38 -2.82 -9.72
C GLY A 297 1.92 -2.67 -8.27
N GLY A 298 0.61 -2.79 -8.02
CA GLY A 298 0.03 -2.79 -6.69
C GLY A 298 0.28 -4.11 -5.97
N ASN A 299 0.45 -4.05 -4.66
CA ASN A 299 0.48 -5.25 -3.83
C ASN A 299 -0.89 -5.92 -3.82
N SER A 300 -0.95 -7.21 -3.59
CA SER A 300 -2.23 -7.86 -3.33
C SER A 300 -2.59 -7.82 -1.85
N GLY A 301 -3.87 -8.04 -1.55
CA GLY A 301 -4.36 -8.17 -0.20
C GLY A 301 -4.04 -9.51 0.44
N ASP A 302 -4.06 -9.55 1.75
CA ASP A 302 -3.87 -10.75 2.56
C ASP A 302 -5.13 -11.63 2.55
N GLY A 303 -4.94 -12.94 2.65
CA GLY A 303 -6.03 -13.88 2.89
C GLY A 303 -6.61 -13.71 4.30
N GLY A 304 -7.93 -13.76 4.43
CA GLY A 304 -8.61 -13.65 5.70
C GLY A 304 -8.28 -14.83 6.64
N SER A 305 -8.07 -14.53 7.90
CA SER A 305 -7.91 -15.53 8.93
C SER A 305 -9.28 -16.06 9.41
N PHE A 306 -9.26 -17.10 10.19
CA PHE A 306 -10.43 -17.60 10.89
C PHE A 306 -10.47 -17.02 12.31
N VAL A 307 -11.62 -16.64 12.82
CA VAL A 307 -11.79 -16.22 14.22
C VAL A 307 -12.54 -17.29 14.99
N ALA A 308 -11.85 -17.94 15.95
CA ALA A 308 -12.50 -18.86 16.88
C ALA A 308 -13.30 -18.06 17.93
N ASN A 309 -14.62 -18.21 17.93
CA ASN A 309 -15.41 -17.85 19.12
C ASN A 309 -15.20 -18.94 20.18
N GLY A 310 -15.06 -18.58 21.45
CA GLY A 310 -14.65 -19.44 22.56
C GLY A 310 -15.38 -20.78 22.79
N ASN A 311 -16.24 -21.21 21.87
CA ASN A 311 -16.93 -22.49 21.82
C ASN A 311 -16.74 -23.23 20.48
N ALA A 312 -15.67 -22.94 19.74
CA ALA A 312 -15.41 -23.58 18.45
C ALA A 312 -15.28 -25.10 18.58
N LEU A 313 -16.17 -25.83 17.96
CA LEU A 313 -16.21 -27.30 18.00
C LEU A 313 -15.48 -27.96 16.83
N ASN A 314 -15.15 -27.22 15.76
CA ASN A 314 -14.40 -27.72 14.59
C ASN A 314 -13.57 -26.62 13.97
N GLY A 315 -12.33 -26.93 13.60
CA GLY A 315 -11.44 -26.04 12.85
C GLY A 315 -11.97 -25.76 11.44
N ALA A 316 -11.72 -24.57 10.91
CA ALA A 316 -11.99 -24.27 9.52
C ALA A 316 -11.09 -25.11 8.62
N SER A 317 -11.65 -25.73 7.61
CA SER A 317 -10.92 -26.57 6.65
C SER A 317 -10.48 -25.78 5.40
N GLY A 318 -10.53 -24.47 5.41
CA GLY A 318 -10.29 -23.67 4.22
C GLY A 318 -8.96 -22.92 4.25
N ALA A 319 -7.99 -23.39 3.47
CA ALA A 319 -6.82 -22.63 3.11
C ALA A 319 -7.23 -21.38 2.29
N VAL A 320 -7.04 -20.19 2.84
CA VAL A 320 -7.38 -18.95 2.17
C VAL A 320 -6.15 -18.35 1.51
N VAL A 321 -6.25 -18.13 0.22
CA VAL A 321 -5.14 -17.65 -0.61
C VAL A 321 -5.01 -16.14 -0.47
N GLY A 322 -3.77 -15.65 -0.32
CA GLY A 322 -3.45 -14.25 -0.56
C GLY A 322 -3.70 -13.88 -2.04
N GLY A 323 -4.04 -12.64 -2.32
CA GLY A 323 -4.25 -12.18 -3.70
C GLY A 323 -2.98 -12.25 -4.56
N VAL A 324 -3.12 -12.13 -5.86
CA VAL A 324 -1.99 -12.01 -6.81
C VAL A 324 -1.65 -10.55 -7.01
N ALA A 325 -0.37 -10.19 -6.92
CA ALA A 325 0.06 -8.81 -7.08
C ALA A 325 0.12 -8.36 -8.54
N GLY A 326 0.07 -7.04 -8.74
CA GLY A 326 0.15 -6.42 -10.06
C GLY A 326 1.57 -6.41 -10.62
N ASN A 327 1.70 -6.49 -11.93
CA ASN A 327 2.98 -6.34 -12.62
C ASN A 327 3.37 -4.86 -12.72
N GLY A 328 4.66 -4.56 -12.74
CA GLY A 328 5.18 -3.25 -13.11
C GLY A 328 4.89 -2.91 -14.57
N GLY A 329 4.74 -1.62 -14.87
CA GLY A 329 4.58 -1.12 -16.23
C GLY A 329 5.91 -1.03 -16.98
N ASN A 330 5.87 -1.11 -18.29
CA ASN A 330 7.05 -1.00 -19.14
C ASN A 330 7.39 0.47 -19.46
N SER A 331 8.66 0.73 -19.72
CA SER A 331 9.13 2.01 -20.25
C SER A 331 9.15 2.02 -21.79
N GLY A 332 9.18 3.21 -22.40
CA GLY A 332 9.27 3.40 -23.85
C GLY A 332 10.70 3.35 -24.39
N LEU A 333 11.23 4.49 -24.91
CA LEU A 333 12.61 4.57 -25.40
C LEU A 333 13.62 4.84 -24.28
N PHE A 334 13.27 5.76 -23.36
CA PHE A 334 14.12 6.19 -22.26
C PHE A 334 13.35 6.11 -20.94
N GLY A 335 13.89 5.42 -19.96
CA GLY A 335 13.36 5.29 -18.59
C GLY A 335 13.39 3.86 -18.09
N ASP A 336 13.18 3.68 -16.82
CA ASP A 336 13.21 2.37 -16.16
C ASP A 336 11.85 1.70 -16.15
N GLY A 337 11.81 0.38 -16.17
CA GLY A 337 10.62 -0.41 -15.92
C GLY A 337 10.13 -0.27 -14.48
N GLY A 338 8.82 -0.34 -14.26
CA GLY A 338 8.21 -0.30 -12.93
C GLY A 338 8.45 -1.58 -12.14
N ALA A 339 8.50 -1.50 -10.82
CA ALA A 339 8.60 -2.68 -9.97
C ALA A 339 7.29 -3.48 -9.98
N GLY A 340 7.37 -4.79 -9.82
CA GLY A 340 6.22 -5.64 -9.52
C GLY A 340 5.73 -5.47 -8.08
N GLY A 341 4.44 -5.66 -7.83
CA GLY A 341 3.85 -5.64 -6.49
C GLY A 341 4.17 -6.92 -5.70
N ASN A 342 4.06 -6.85 -4.38
CA ASN A 342 4.26 -8.00 -3.49
C ASN A 342 2.97 -8.81 -3.33
N GLY A 343 3.11 -10.13 -3.21
CA GLY A 343 2.01 -11.04 -2.92
C GLY A 343 1.53 -10.90 -1.47
N GLY A 344 0.22 -11.04 -1.25
CA GLY A 344 -0.38 -11.03 0.09
C GLY A 344 -0.14 -12.33 0.85
N THR A 345 -0.17 -12.29 2.16
CA THR A 345 0.00 -13.48 3.01
C THR A 345 -1.23 -14.39 2.95
N GLY A 346 -1.03 -15.68 3.13
CA GLY A 346 -2.13 -16.63 3.33
C GLY A 346 -2.76 -16.49 4.73
N GLY A 347 -4.06 -16.70 4.83
CA GLY A 347 -4.76 -16.67 6.11
C GLY A 347 -4.30 -17.78 7.06
N ALA A 348 -4.21 -17.50 8.37
CA ALA A 348 -3.84 -18.50 9.35
C ALA A 348 -4.99 -19.46 9.68
N GLY A 349 -4.68 -20.75 9.78
CA GLY A 349 -5.56 -21.76 10.35
C GLY A 349 -5.70 -21.59 11.87
N GLN A 350 -6.88 -21.91 12.44
CA GLN A 350 -7.12 -21.68 13.85
C GLN A 350 -6.96 -22.95 14.70
N PRO A 351 -6.51 -22.79 15.96
CA PRO A 351 -6.50 -23.89 16.89
C PRO A 351 -7.93 -24.30 17.26
N VAL A 352 -8.16 -25.61 17.33
CA VAL A 352 -9.42 -26.18 17.82
C VAL A 352 -9.31 -26.43 19.32
N THR A 353 -10.25 -25.95 20.10
CA THR A 353 -10.22 -26.04 21.57
C THR A 353 -11.14 -27.10 22.17
N PHE A 354 -11.89 -27.91 21.38
CA PHE A 354 -12.90 -28.81 21.91
C PHE A 354 -12.85 -30.26 21.38
N LEU A 355 -13.32 -31.19 22.23
CA LEU A 355 -13.43 -32.63 21.98
C LEU A 355 -14.47 -32.92 20.88
N GLY A 356 -14.04 -33.20 19.65
CA GLY A 356 -14.96 -33.57 18.55
C GLY A 356 -14.40 -33.34 17.16
N SER A 357 -13.46 -32.44 16.99
CA SER A 357 -12.77 -32.19 15.74
C SER A 357 -11.53 -33.05 15.63
N GLN A 358 -11.34 -33.68 14.47
CA GLN A 358 -10.18 -34.56 14.25
C GLN A 358 -8.95 -33.80 13.70
N PHE A 359 -9.10 -32.51 13.30
CA PHE A 359 -8.06 -31.78 12.59
C PHE A 359 -7.99 -30.31 13.02
N GLY A 360 -6.76 -29.79 13.14
CA GLY A 360 -6.54 -28.33 13.19
C GLY A 360 -6.81 -27.68 11.83
N GLY A 361 -7.16 -26.39 11.78
CA GLY A 361 -7.35 -25.66 10.55
C GLY A 361 -6.05 -25.56 9.74
N GLN A 362 -6.12 -25.66 8.41
CA GLN A 362 -4.96 -25.50 7.53
C GLN A 362 -4.64 -24.05 7.30
N GLY A 363 -3.36 -23.72 7.20
CA GLY A 363 -2.90 -22.40 6.74
C GLY A 363 -3.15 -22.16 5.26
N GLY A 364 -3.46 -20.92 4.91
CA GLY A 364 -3.69 -20.49 3.53
C GLY A 364 -2.39 -20.32 2.73
N VAL A 365 -2.49 -20.38 1.43
CA VAL A 365 -1.35 -20.19 0.52
C VAL A 365 -1.06 -18.70 0.34
N GLY A 366 0.20 -18.29 0.38
CA GLY A 366 0.62 -16.93 0.06
C GLY A 366 0.35 -16.56 -1.40
N GLY A 367 0.05 -15.29 -1.66
CA GLY A 367 -0.17 -14.76 -2.99
C GLY A 367 1.10 -14.65 -3.81
N SER A 368 1.02 -14.84 -5.12
CA SER A 368 2.16 -14.66 -6.01
C SER A 368 2.45 -13.17 -6.26
N ALA A 369 3.73 -12.84 -6.39
CA ALA A 369 4.20 -11.50 -6.70
C ALA A 369 4.01 -11.11 -8.17
N GLY A 370 4.04 -9.79 -8.42
CA GLY A 370 4.08 -9.23 -9.76
C GLY A 370 5.48 -9.24 -10.38
N TYR A 371 5.54 -9.28 -11.69
CA TYR A 371 6.78 -9.15 -12.45
C TYR A 371 7.23 -7.70 -12.54
N GLY A 372 8.53 -7.43 -12.59
CA GLY A 372 9.06 -6.12 -12.97
C GLY A 372 8.77 -5.80 -14.44
N GLY A 373 8.54 -4.53 -14.76
CA GLY A 373 8.37 -4.05 -16.13
C GLY A 373 9.70 -3.95 -16.87
N ASP A 374 9.67 -3.97 -18.19
CA ASP A 374 10.88 -3.80 -19.02
C ASP A 374 11.33 -2.34 -19.05
N GLY A 375 12.66 -2.12 -19.07
CA GLY A 375 13.29 -0.82 -19.25
C GLY A 375 13.14 -0.29 -20.66
N GLY A 376 13.40 1.02 -20.83
CA GLY A 376 13.30 1.71 -22.12
C GLY A 376 14.29 1.16 -23.15
N LEU A 377 13.84 1.07 -24.40
CA LEU A 377 14.56 0.39 -25.48
C LEU A 377 16.00 0.84 -25.66
N ILE A 378 16.29 2.15 -25.53
CA ILE A 378 17.65 2.71 -25.70
C ILE A 378 18.37 2.79 -24.35
N PHE A 379 17.75 3.45 -23.37
CA PHE A 379 18.27 3.57 -22.01
C PHE A 379 17.18 3.23 -21.01
N GLY A 380 17.46 2.30 -20.15
CA GLY A 380 16.61 1.95 -19.04
C GLY A 380 16.92 0.60 -18.45
N SER A 381 16.86 0.53 -17.14
CA SER A 381 16.96 -0.73 -16.41
C SER A 381 15.59 -1.40 -16.30
N GLY A 382 15.56 -2.71 -16.26
CA GLY A 382 14.36 -3.45 -15.92
C GLY A 382 13.92 -3.18 -14.49
N GLY A 383 12.62 -3.16 -14.24
CA GLY A 383 12.03 -3.07 -12.92
C GLY A 383 12.29 -4.32 -12.08
N THR A 384 12.31 -4.20 -10.77
CA THR A 384 12.43 -5.34 -9.87
C THR A 384 11.14 -6.15 -9.81
N GLY A 385 11.24 -7.46 -9.68
CA GLY A 385 10.12 -8.33 -9.33
C GLY A 385 9.68 -8.11 -7.87
N GLY A 386 8.42 -8.31 -7.56
CA GLY A 386 7.88 -8.29 -6.20
C GLY A 386 8.19 -9.56 -5.42
N THR A 387 8.09 -9.54 -4.10
CA THR A 387 8.25 -10.71 -3.24
C THR A 387 6.94 -11.48 -3.12
N GLY A 388 7.00 -12.82 -3.12
CA GLY A 388 5.85 -13.67 -2.85
C GLY A 388 5.35 -13.53 -1.41
N GLY A 389 4.05 -13.69 -1.20
CA GLY A 389 3.44 -13.66 0.13
C GLY A 389 3.78 -14.91 0.94
N ALA A 390 3.87 -14.78 2.26
CA ALA A 390 4.06 -15.96 3.13
C ALA A 390 2.79 -16.82 3.19
N GLY A 391 2.96 -18.11 3.37
CA GLY A 391 1.88 -19.03 3.72
C GLY A 391 1.38 -18.79 5.15
N GLY A 392 0.12 -19.02 5.40
CA GLY A 392 -0.47 -18.94 6.74
C GLY A 392 -0.08 -20.12 7.62
N ASP A 393 -0.05 -19.91 8.92
CA ASP A 393 0.24 -20.98 9.88
C ASP A 393 -0.94 -21.95 10.02
N GLY A 394 -0.66 -23.23 10.27
CA GLY A 394 -1.65 -24.24 10.60
C GLY A 394 -2.12 -24.15 12.04
N GLY A 395 -3.40 -24.41 12.28
CA GLY A 395 -4.00 -24.41 13.61
C GLY A 395 -3.63 -25.66 14.43
N SER A 396 -3.57 -25.50 15.76
CA SER A 396 -3.30 -26.60 16.70
C SER A 396 -4.57 -27.37 17.02
N ALA A 397 -4.47 -28.70 17.15
CA ALA A 397 -5.56 -29.56 17.62
C ALA A 397 -5.39 -29.94 19.10
N PRO A 398 -6.50 -30.21 19.85
CA PRO A 398 -6.45 -30.62 21.26
C PRO A 398 -5.87 -32.02 21.45
N ILE A 399 -5.56 -32.35 22.73
CA ILE A 399 -5.06 -33.68 23.15
C ILE A 399 -6.06 -34.77 22.71
N GLY A 400 -5.53 -35.84 22.10
CA GLY A 400 -6.30 -37.03 21.69
C GLY A 400 -6.92 -36.94 20.31
N GLN A 401 -6.68 -35.85 19.58
CA GLN A 401 -7.05 -35.69 18.16
C GLN A 401 -5.97 -36.28 17.23
N THR A 402 -6.33 -36.53 15.96
CA THR A 402 -5.46 -37.25 15.04
C THR A 402 -4.36 -36.40 14.44
N THR A 403 -4.66 -35.17 13.99
CA THR A 403 -3.70 -34.31 13.30
C THR A 403 -3.92 -32.82 13.59
N ASN A 404 -2.81 -32.08 13.66
CA ASN A 404 -2.81 -30.60 13.62
C ASN A 404 -2.94 -30.10 12.17
N GLY A 405 -3.30 -28.83 11.99
CA GLY A 405 -3.36 -28.18 10.69
C GLY A 405 -1.98 -28.05 10.04
N HIS A 406 -1.89 -28.26 8.74
CA HIS A 406 -0.66 -28.01 8.00
C HIS A 406 -0.45 -26.52 7.76
N GLY A 407 0.81 -26.06 7.69
CA GLY A 407 1.16 -24.73 7.23
C GLY A 407 0.84 -24.55 5.73
N GLY A 408 0.47 -23.35 5.33
CA GLY A 408 0.24 -22.99 3.94
C GLY A 408 1.54 -22.82 3.16
N TYR A 409 1.50 -23.01 1.86
CA TYR A 409 2.65 -22.75 0.98
C TYR A 409 2.88 -21.25 0.82
N GLY A 410 4.15 -20.83 0.64
CA GLY A 410 4.49 -19.47 0.20
C GLY A 410 4.03 -19.18 -1.23
N GLY A 411 3.93 -17.90 -1.59
CA GLY A 411 3.67 -17.42 -2.95
C GLY A 411 4.95 -17.25 -3.76
N TYR A 412 4.88 -17.42 -5.07
CA TYR A 412 6.04 -17.27 -5.96
C TYR A 412 6.55 -15.83 -6.00
N GLY A 413 7.89 -15.65 -6.06
CA GLY A 413 8.53 -14.37 -6.32
C GLY A 413 8.36 -13.93 -7.78
N GLY A 414 8.28 -12.61 -8.01
CA GLY A 414 8.19 -12.02 -9.34
C GLY A 414 9.54 -11.99 -10.05
N SER A 415 9.58 -12.23 -11.35
CA SER A 415 10.81 -12.07 -12.13
C SER A 415 11.13 -10.58 -12.36
N GLY A 416 12.41 -10.25 -12.45
CA GLY A 416 12.87 -8.92 -12.86
C GLY A 416 12.60 -8.64 -14.34
N GLY A 417 12.37 -7.38 -14.69
CA GLY A 417 12.21 -6.92 -16.08
C GLY A 417 13.54 -6.89 -16.84
N ARG A 418 13.49 -6.87 -18.16
CA ARG A 418 14.67 -6.77 -19.03
C ARG A 418 15.12 -5.31 -19.14
N SER A 419 16.42 -5.10 -19.37
CA SER A 419 16.90 -3.76 -19.71
C SER A 419 16.69 -3.43 -21.19
N GLY A 420 16.84 -2.14 -21.53
CA GLY A 420 17.09 -1.68 -22.88
C GLY A 420 18.51 -1.95 -23.37
N MET A 421 18.92 -1.26 -24.45
CA MET A 421 20.28 -1.39 -25.01
C MET A 421 21.35 -1.05 -23.97
N ILE A 422 21.08 -0.04 -23.14
CA ILE A 422 21.96 0.40 -22.04
C ILE A 422 21.13 0.44 -20.76
N GLY A 423 21.47 -0.41 -19.80
CA GLY A 423 20.80 -0.53 -18.52
C GLY A 423 20.98 -1.92 -17.92
N ASN A 424 20.65 -2.07 -16.67
CA ASN A 424 20.75 -3.36 -15.98
C ASN A 424 19.42 -4.12 -16.03
N GLY A 425 19.48 -5.42 -16.11
CA GLY A 425 18.30 -6.25 -15.84
C GLY A 425 17.79 -6.03 -14.42
N GLY A 426 16.47 -6.08 -14.22
CA GLY A 426 15.85 -5.96 -12.90
C GLY A 426 16.17 -7.16 -12.01
N ASN A 427 16.36 -6.93 -10.74
CA ASN A 427 16.46 -8.05 -9.78
C ASN A 427 15.10 -8.72 -9.63
N ALA A 428 15.10 -9.99 -9.41
CA ALA A 428 13.90 -10.74 -9.09
C ALA A 428 13.49 -10.55 -7.61
N GLY A 429 12.23 -10.82 -7.32
CA GLY A 429 11.72 -10.92 -5.98
C GLY A 429 11.91 -12.31 -5.38
N ASN A 430 11.96 -12.37 -4.08
CA ASN A 430 12.09 -13.62 -3.35
C ASN A 430 10.76 -14.38 -3.34
N GLY A 431 10.83 -15.69 -3.20
CA GLY A 431 9.67 -16.51 -2.86
C GLY A 431 9.19 -16.23 -1.43
N GLY A 432 7.91 -16.39 -1.19
CA GLY A 432 7.31 -16.29 0.14
C GLY A 432 7.66 -17.49 1.01
N ASN A 433 7.79 -17.28 2.31
CA ASN A 433 8.04 -18.37 3.26
C ASN A 433 6.79 -19.25 3.40
N GLY A 434 6.98 -20.51 3.71
CA GLY A 434 5.92 -21.41 4.11
C GLY A 434 5.44 -21.11 5.53
N GLY A 435 4.15 -21.36 5.81
CA GLY A 435 3.57 -21.27 7.14
C GLY A 435 4.00 -22.42 8.05
N ASN A 436 3.96 -22.20 9.34
CA ASN A 436 4.28 -23.23 10.33
C ASN A 436 3.16 -24.26 10.42
N GLY A 437 3.50 -25.52 10.63
CA GLY A 437 2.54 -26.54 11.00
C GLY A 437 2.02 -26.34 12.42
N GLY A 438 0.73 -26.63 12.66
CA GLY A 438 0.13 -26.50 13.98
C GLY A 438 0.87 -27.31 15.03
N GLY A 439 1.26 -26.67 16.13
CA GLY A 439 1.85 -27.30 17.31
C GLY A 439 0.73 -27.65 18.30
N GLY A 440 0.74 -28.83 18.87
CA GLY A 440 -0.28 -29.23 19.85
C GLY A 440 -0.01 -30.62 20.36
N ALA A 441 -0.83 -31.09 21.28
CA ALA A 441 -0.74 -32.42 21.85
C ALA A 441 -1.49 -33.50 21.03
N ALA A 442 -1.75 -33.25 19.75
CA ALA A 442 -2.31 -34.23 18.83
C ALA A 442 -1.31 -35.39 18.59
N LEU A 443 -1.82 -36.53 18.12
CA LEU A 443 -1.00 -37.70 17.80
C LEU A 443 0.02 -37.43 16.68
N GLN A 444 -0.36 -36.54 15.74
CA GLN A 444 0.52 -36.09 14.66
C GLN A 444 0.50 -34.56 14.59
N GLY A 445 1.71 -33.95 14.58
CA GLY A 445 1.89 -32.52 14.31
C GLY A 445 1.45 -32.15 12.89
N GLY A 446 1.11 -30.89 12.66
CA GLY A 446 0.90 -30.37 11.31
C GLY A 446 2.23 -30.32 10.54
N ASP A 447 2.21 -30.71 9.27
CA ASP A 447 3.37 -30.53 8.40
C ASP A 447 3.64 -29.03 8.16
N ALA A 448 4.90 -28.71 7.94
CA ALA A 448 5.31 -27.38 7.56
C ALA A 448 4.87 -27.05 6.14
N GLY A 449 4.42 -25.81 5.90
CA GLY A 449 4.28 -25.29 4.57
C GLY A 449 5.61 -25.12 3.88
N ALA A 450 5.71 -25.45 2.60
CA ALA A 450 6.91 -25.17 1.84
C ALA A 450 6.99 -23.68 1.47
N GLY A 451 8.20 -23.11 1.51
CA GLY A 451 8.46 -21.84 0.86
C GLY A 451 8.25 -21.94 -0.67
N ALA A 452 8.10 -20.84 -1.33
CA ALA A 452 7.99 -20.80 -2.79
C ALA A 452 9.29 -20.37 -3.46
N VAL A 453 9.40 -20.70 -4.74
CA VAL A 453 10.57 -20.35 -5.57
C VAL A 453 10.62 -18.83 -5.80
N GLY A 454 11.82 -18.25 -5.76
CA GLY A 454 12.06 -16.86 -6.15
C GLY A 454 11.80 -16.61 -7.64
N GLY A 455 11.76 -15.36 -8.04
CA GLY A 455 11.68 -14.98 -9.45
C GLY A 455 13.04 -15.09 -10.16
N VAL A 456 13.05 -15.09 -11.49
CA VAL A 456 14.28 -15.09 -12.31
C VAL A 456 14.77 -13.65 -12.52
N GLY A 457 16.07 -13.42 -12.42
CA GLY A 457 16.68 -12.11 -12.72
C GLY A 457 16.48 -11.68 -14.17
N GLY A 458 16.26 -10.39 -14.40
CA GLY A 458 16.10 -9.84 -15.76
C GLY A 458 17.41 -9.82 -16.53
N ASP A 459 17.36 -10.03 -17.84
CA ASP A 459 18.53 -9.96 -18.72
C ASP A 459 18.88 -8.50 -19.05
N ALA A 460 20.17 -8.20 -19.19
CA ALA A 460 20.63 -6.99 -19.85
C ALA A 460 20.82 -7.23 -21.36
N TRP A 461 20.59 -6.18 -22.22
CA TRP A 461 20.66 -6.39 -23.66
C TRP A 461 22.06 -6.18 -24.23
N LEU A 462 22.53 -4.94 -24.43
CA LEU A 462 23.87 -4.70 -25.01
C LEU A 462 24.93 -4.32 -23.96
N PHE A 463 24.58 -3.37 -23.09
CA PHE A 463 25.46 -2.86 -22.03
C PHE A 463 24.71 -2.84 -20.69
N GLY A 464 25.26 -3.49 -19.69
CA GLY A 464 24.72 -3.54 -18.34
C GLY A 464 24.76 -4.93 -17.75
N ASN A 465 24.53 -5.04 -16.46
CA ASN A 465 24.57 -6.29 -15.74
C ASN A 465 23.22 -6.98 -15.75
N GLY A 466 23.19 -8.28 -15.75
CA GLY A 466 21.99 -9.06 -15.46
C GLY A 466 21.50 -8.85 -14.04
N GLY A 467 20.19 -8.92 -13.81
CA GLY A 467 19.58 -8.85 -12.50
C GLY A 467 19.83 -10.12 -11.68
N ALA A 468 19.88 -10.01 -10.37
CA ALA A 468 19.98 -11.18 -9.50
C ALA A 468 18.69 -12.01 -9.52
N GLY A 469 18.82 -13.33 -9.41
CA GLY A 469 17.72 -14.24 -9.14
C GLY A 469 17.19 -14.07 -7.71
N GLY A 470 15.91 -14.32 -7.50
CA GLY A 470 15.29 -14.27 -6.18
C GLY A 470 15.62 -15.50 -5.35
N THR A 471 15.74 -15.32 -4.03
CA THR A 471 15.91 -16.45 -3.10
C THR A 471 14.61 -17.23 -3.01
N GLY A 472 14.71 -18.53 -2.76
CA GLY A 472 13.59 -19.33 -2.32
C GLY A 472 13.10 -18.90 -0.94
N GLY A 473 11.81 -19.02 -0.66
CA GLY A 473 11.26 -18.79 0.65
C GLY A 473 11.61 -19.92 1.62
N ASP A 474 11.76 -19.62 2.89
CA ASP A 474 12.04 -20.62 3.91
C ASP A 474 10.85 -21.56 4.12
N THR A 475 11.12 -22.79 4.49
CA THR A 475 10.09 -23.72 4.91
C THR A 475 9.67 -23.40 6.34
N GLY A 476 8.36 -23.45 6.62
CA GLY A 476 7.83 -23.27 7.96
C GLY A 476 8.35 -24.34 8.95
N THR A 477 8.13 -24.15 10.23
CA THR A 477 8.45 -25.15 11.25
C THR A 477 7.30 -26.16 11.36
N PRO A 478 7.55 -27.49 11.25
CA PRO A 478 6.52 -28.47 11.48
C PRO A 478 6.15 -28.57 12.96
N GLY A 479 4.92 -28.91 13.25
CA GLY A 479 4.49 -29.26 14.61
C GLY A 479 5.15 -30.54 15.13
N SER A 480 4.89 -30.91 16.40
CA SER A 480 5.42 -32.14 17.02
C SER A 480 5.07 -33.35 16.15
N ASN A 481 6.06 -34.12 15.70
CA ASN A 481 5.94 -35.26 14.76
C ASN A 481 5.39 -34.88 13.36
N GLY A 482 5.35 -33.59 13.01
CA GLY A 482 5.09 -33.13 11.63
C GLY A 482 6.34 -33.29 10.76
N THR A 483 6.17 -33.18 9.46
CA THR A 483 7.22 -33.36 8.46
C THR A 483 7.47 -32.09 7.65
N VAL A 484 8.64 -32.01 7.04
CA VAL A 484 8.97 -31.04 5.98
C VAL A 484 8.75 -31.74 4.64
N LEU A 485 7.75 -31.32 3.88
CA LEU A 485 7.37 -31.98 2.62
C LEU A 485 8.23 -31.54 1.44
N GLN A 486 8.65 -30.27 1.41
CA GLN A 486 9.42 -29.71 0.30
C GLN A 486 10.14 -28.43 0.75
N THR A 487 11.30 -28.17 0.16
CA THR A 487 12.08 -26.95 0.31
C THR A 487 12.08 -26.20 -1.01
N SER A 488 12.05 -24.88 -0.97
CA SER A 488 12.06 -24.06 -2.17
C SER A 488 13.45 -23.94 -2.79
N ASN A 489 13.49 -23.77 -4.10
CA ASN A 489 14.71 -23.49 -4.82
C ASN A 489 14.93 -21.99 -4.99
N GLY A 490 16.19 -21.58 -5.05
CA GLY A 490 16.57 -20.27 -5.58
C GLY A 490 16.37 -20.21 -7.08
N SER A 491 16.29 -19.02 -7.66
CA SER A 491 16.14 -18.82 -9.09
C SER A 491 17.37 -18.24 -9.74
N ASN A 492 17.47 -18.42 -11.06
CA ASN A 492 18.67 -18.04 -11.81
C ASN A 492 18.80 -16.52 -11.92
N GLY A 493 20.05 -16.05 -11.94
CA GLY A 493 20.42 -14.68 -12.33
C GLY A 493 20.24 -14.45 -13.82
N GLY A 494 19.97 -13.20 -14.21
CA GLY A 494 19.86 -12.77 -15.59
C GLY A 494 21.23 -12.67 -16.29
N ARG A 495 21.23 -12.71 -17.62
CA ARG A 495 22.44 -12.57 -18.43
C ARG A 495 22.94 -11.14 -18.45
N GLY A 496 24.28 -10.96 -18.48
CA GLY A 496 24.92 -9.67 -18.76
C GLY A 496 24.73 -9.22 -20.20
N GLY A 497 24.93 -7.92 -20.44
CA GLY A 497 24.81 -7.31 -21.77
C GLY A 497 25.80 -7.88 -22.77
N PHE A 498 25.39 -7.91 -24.05
CA PHE A 498 26.18 -8.59 -25.12
C PHE A 498 27.60 -8.10 -25.21
N PHE A 499 27.81 -6.77 -25.23
CA PHE A 499 29.18 -6.22 -25.35
C PHE A 499 29.87 -6.12 -24.00
N ASN A 500 29.18 -5.64 -22.97
CA ASN A 500 29.77 -5.45 -21.64
C ASN A 500 28.68 -5.56 -20.55
N GLY A 501 28.90 -6.46 -19.64
CA GLY A 501 28.06 -6.65 -18.45
C GLY A 501 28.32 -7.99 -17.81
N SER A 502 28.27 -8.00 -16.50
CA SER A 502 28.35 -9.24 -15.71
C SER A 502 26.98 -9.91 -15.65
N GLY A 503 26.98 -11.23 -15.56
CA GLY A 503 25.77 -11.98 -15.21
C GLY A 503 25.32 -11.65 -13.79
N GLY A 504 24.00 -11.71 -13.54
CA GLY A 504 23.43 -11.59 -12.21
C GLY A 504 23.70 -12.84 -11.36
N ASN A 505 23.78 -12.69 -10.05
CA ASN A 505 23.90 -13.85 -9.17
C ASN A 505 22.62 -14.68 -9.15
N GLY A 506 22.75 -16.00 -8.98
CA GLY A 506 21.62 -16.87 -8.64
C GLY A 506 21.14 -16.58 -7.23
N GLY A 507 19.84 -16.81 -6.98
CA GLY A 507 19.25 -16.73 -5.65
C GLY A 507 19.54 -17.97 -4.81
N ASP A 508 19.67 -17.80 -3.50
CA ASP A 508 19.84 -18.92 -2.57
C ASP A 508 18.54 -19.75 -2.48
N ALA A 509 18.66 -21.01 -2.18
CA ALA A 509 17.52 -21.83 -1.80
C ALA A 509 16.94 -21.39 -0.46
N GLY A 510 15.65 -21.69 -0.23
CA GLY A 510 15.05 -21.53 1.09
C GLY A 510 15.66 -22.51 2.11
N THR A 511 15.68 -22.12 3.37
CA THR A 511 16.19 -22.95 4.46
C THR A 511 15.11 -23.88 5.01
N VAL A 512 15.56 -24.98 5.64
CA VAL A 512 14.70 -25.85 6.45
C VAL A 512 14.94 -25.60 7.94
N PRO A 513 13.95 -25.85 8.80
CA PRO A 513 14.14 -25.74 10.24
C PRO A 513 15.23 -26.67 10.76
N ALA A 514 15.91 -26.28 11.85
CA ALA A 514 16.96 -27.07 12.47
C ALA A 514 16.46 -28.48 12.85
N GLY A 515 17.23 -29.49 12.48
CA GLY A 515 16.90 -30.90 12.74
C GLY A 515 16.11 -31.60 11.64
N PHE A 516 15.74 -30.88 10.56
CA PHE A 516 15.09 -31.44 9.39
C PHE A 516 16.03 -31.41 8.18
N VAL A 517 15.74 -32.25 7.20
CA VAL A 517 16.52 -32.38 5.95
C VAL A 517 15.59 -32.11 4.76
N ALA A 518 16.05 -31.31 3.80
CA ALA A 518 15.32 -31.06 2.56
C ALA A 518 15.13 -32.40 1.82
N PRO A 519 13.95 -32.66 1.23
CA PRO A 519 13.75 -33.81 0.38
C PRO A 519 14.70 -33.79 -0.82
N ALA A 520 15.12 -34.95 -1.28
CA ALA A 520 16.04 -35.09 -2.41
C ALA A 520 15.50 -34.35 -3.66
N GLY A 521 16.34 -33.53 -4.29
CA GLY A 521 15.95 -32.73 -5.47
C GLY A 521 15.24 -31.41 -5.16
N SER A 522 15.18 -30.99 -3.90
CA SER A 522 14.71 -29.67 -3.47
C SER A 522 15.80 -28.89 -2.72
N GLY A 523 15.59 -27.61 -2.48
CA GLY A 523 16.58 -26.77 -1.81
C GLY A 523 17.82 -26.47 -2.67
N ILE A 524 17.66 -26.34 -3.97
CA ILE A 524 18.74 -26.09 -4.95
C ILE A 524 18.89 -24.57 -5.11
N GLY A 525 20.13 -24.06 -4.96
CA GLY A 525 20.47 -22.68 -5.29
C GLY A 525 20.31 -22.39 -6.78
N GLY A 526 19.91 -21.18 -7.15
CA GLY A 526 19.80 -20.76 -8.56
C GLY A 526 21.16 -20.61 -9.22
N ASP A 527 21.23 -20.83 -10.53
CA ASP A 527 22.46 -20.63 -11.30
C ASP A 527 22.76 -19.13 -11.46
N GLY A 528 24.03 -18.76 -11.46
CA GLY A 528 24.49 -17.44 -11.85
C GLY A 528 24.29 -17.21 -13.36
N GLY A 529 23.92 -15.97 -13.76
CA GLY A 529 23.80 -15.58 -15.16
C GLY A 529 25.14 -15.51 -15.88
N ASP A 530 25.13 -15.71 -17.19
CA ASP A 530 26.32 -15.64 -18.03
C ASP A 530 26.67 -14.19 -18.38
N ALA A 531 27.97 -13.86 -18.44
CA ALA A 531 28.47 -12.73 -19.20
C ALA A 531 28.69 -13.17 -20.66
N GLN A 532 28.64 -12.20 -21.64
CA GLN A 532 28.72 -12.56 -23.04
C GLN A 532 30.13 -12.24 -23.62
N MET A 533 30.41 -10.96 -23.97
CA MET A 533 31.77 -10.64 -24.52
C MET A 533 32.74 -10.20 -23.43
N ILE A 534 32.34 -9.26 -22.58
CA ILE A 534 33.16 -8.68 -21.51
C ILE A 534 32.31 -8.63 -20.23
N GLY A 535 32.81 -9.24 -19.16
CA GLY A 535 32.17 -9.24 -17.85
C GLY A 535 32.34 -10.56 -17.11
N ASN A 536 32.08 -10.58 -15.85
CA ASN A 536 32.17 -11.79 -15.05
C ASN A 536 30.83 -12.54 -15.06
N GLY A 537 30.87 -13.87 -15.03
CA GLY A 537 29.67 -14.66 -14.73
C GLY A 537 29.17 -14.35 -13.33
N GLY A 538 27.85 -14.42 -13.12
CA GLY A 538 27.23 -14.33 -11.81
C GLY A 538 27.57 -15.55 -10.95
N ASN A 539 27.63 -15.39 -9.64
CA ASN A 539 27.80 -16.51 -8.72
C ASN A 539 26.51 -17.34 -8.65
N GLY A 540 26.62 -18.62 -8.46
CA GLY A 540 25.50 -19.48 -8.10
C GLY A 540 25.01 -19.19 -6.67
N GLY A 541 23.72 -19.37 -6.42
CA GLY A 541 23.11 -19.26 -5.09
C GLY A 541 23.42 -20.47 -4.22
N ALA A 542 23.40 -20.31 -2.91
CA ALA A 542 23.58 -21.38 -1.96
C ALA A 542 22.43 -22.40 -2.02
N GLY A 543 22.73 -23.67 -1.76
CA GLY A 543 21.74 -24.69 -1.48
C GLY A 543 21.12 -24.51 -0.09
N ALA A 544 20.19 -25.37 0.29
CA ALA A 544 19.49 -25.30 1.58
C ALA A 544 20.38 -25.51 2.82
N GLY A 545 21.68 -25.74 2.63
CA GLY A 545 22.69 -25.87 3.68
C GLY A 545 23.31 -27.28 3.77
N ALA A 546 24.56 -27.31 4.20
CA ALA A 546 25.32 -28.58 4.35
C ALA A 546 24.61 -29.54 5.31
N GLY A 547 24.32 -30.74 4.83
CA GLY A 547 23.61 -31.80 5.56
C GLY A 547 22.07 -31.65 5.51
N GLN A 548 21.53 -30.64 4.84
CA GLN A 548 20.10 -30.47 4.63
C GLN A 548 19.61 -30.94 3.25
N GLY A 549 20.49 -31.52 2.42
CA GLY A 549 20.13 -32.21 1.16
C GLY A 549 20.03 -31.33 -0.08
N GLY A 550 20.22 -30.02 0.04
CA GLY A 550 20.24 -29.09 -1.09
C GLY A 550 21.62 -29.00 -1.75
N THR A 551 21.68 -28.52 -2.97
CA THR A 551 22.94 -28.27 -3.70
C THR A 551 23.01 -26.82 -4.13
N GLY A 552 24.23 -26.25 -4.11
CA GLY A 552 24.47 -24.89 -4.63
C GLY A 552 24.27 -24.83 -6.15
N GLY A 553 23.82 -23.69 -6.62
CA GLY A 553 23.73 -23.38 -8.05
C GLY A 553 25.10 -23.24 -8.70
N SER A 554 25.17 -23.43 -10.00
CA SER A 554 26.41 -23.26 -10.78
C SER A 554 26.70 -21.77 -10.99
N GLY A 555 27.99 -21.39 -10.94
CA GLY A 555 28.40 -20.07 -11.39
C GLY A 555 28.24 -19.91 -12.90
N GLY A 556 27.80 -18.74 -13.36
CA GLY A 556 27.70 -18.39 -14.76
C GLY A 556 29.04 -18.29 -15.44
N THR A 557 29.06 -18.40 -16.78
CA THR A 557 30.28 -18.27 -17.59
C THR A 557 30.76 -16.83 -17.62
N GLY A 558 32.10 -16.64 -17.58
CA GLY A 558 32.72 -15.35 -17.86
C GLY A 558 32.68 -14.99 -19.35
N GLY A 559 32.85 -13.70 -19.65
CA GLY A 559 32.82 -13.19 -21.03
C GLY A 559 33.89 -13.79 -21.90
N TYR A 560 33.56 -13.95 -23.21
CA TYR A 560 34.43 -14.59 -24.19
C TYR A 560 35.78 -13.89 -24.35
N LEU A 561 35.83 -12.54 -24.29
CA LEU A 561 37.09 -11.78 -24.40
C LEU A 561 37.74 -11.57 -23.03
N PHE A 562 36.98 -11.11 -22.06
CA PHE A 562 37.46 -10.81 -20.70
C PHE A 562 36.36 -11.11 -19.67
N GLY A 563 36.70 -11.83 -18.63
CA GLY A 563 35.85 -12.10 -17.50
C GLY A 563 36.12 -13.44 -16.84
N ALA A 564 35.89 -13.50 -15.54
CA ALA A 564 35.99 -14.73 -14.78
C ALA A 564 34.64 -15.43 -14.74
N ARG A 565 34.65 -16.75 -14.64
CA ARG A 565 33.46 -17.53 -14.30
C ARG A 565 33.03 -17.19 -12.88
N GLY A 566 31.73 -17.13 -12.63
CA GLY A 566 31.17 -17.02 -11.30
C GLY A 566 31.50 -18.25 -10.44
N ALA A 567 31.58 -18.05 -9.13
CA ALA A 567 31.70 -19.16 -8.19
C ALA A 567 30.43 -19.99 -8.15
N ASN A 568 30.56 -21.30 -7.95
CA ASN A 568 29.39 -22.13 -7.60
C ASN A 568 28.92 -21.75 -6.19
N GLY A 569 27.62 -21.83 -5.96
CA GLY A 569 27.06 -21.68 -4.63
C GLY A 569 27.49 -22.84 -3.71
N PRO A 570 27.62 -22.61 -2.42
CA PRO A 570 27.84 -23.69 -1.46
C PRO A 570 26.61 -24.58 -1.34
N ASP A 571 26.83 -25.84 -1.01
CA ASP A 571 25.76 -26.82 -0.71
C ASP A 571 25.08 -26.53 0.62
#